data_97e585a93a1865988b1804ba7d3c4530
#
_entry.id   97e585a93a1865988b1804ba7d3c4530
#
_cell.length_a   1.000
_cell.length_b   1.000
_cell.length_c   1.000
_cell.angle_alpha   90.00
_cell.angle_beta   90.00
_cell.angle_gamma   90.00
#
_symmetry.space_group_name_H-M   'P 1'
#
loop_
_entity.id
_entity.type
_entity.pdbx_description
1 polymer ?
#
loop_
_entity_poly.entity_id
_entity_poly.type
_entity_poly.pdbx_seq_one_letter_code
_entity_poly.pdbx_strand_id
1 'polypeptide(L)'
;MSTSEVDSGSGSLDPPRVEEVSEGIYAYIQPDGSWYINNTGFLVGSRGVISIDSCSTERRTRAYLDAIARTTDQPVRTLLNTHHHGDHTHGNYLFDGATIVAHEWCRREMIATGLPANLGVWTDVEWGALELAPPFLTYRDEVTVWVDNLRCELRHVGSPAHTTNDSIVWIPGRSLLFSGDLLFNDCTPFVLMGSVTGAIDVLQTVLKPLDARTIVPGHGPVGGPGLIDDVLAYLRFVLTTAEEGLAAGLSPLAAAQAADLGRFADLLDSERIVGNLHRAYAELNGAAPGAPVDLLAAIGDMITFNGGRPLTCLA
;
A
#
# COMPACT_ATOMS: atom_id res chain seq x y z
N MET A 1 12.94 -35.19 -32.37
CA MET A 1 12.37 -33.88 -32.15
C MET A 1 11.71 -33.91 -30.77
N SER A 2 12.43 -33.39 -29.77
CA SER A 2 11.96 -33.35 -28.39
C SER A 2 11.33 -31.95 -28.18
N THR A 3 10.02 -31.94 -27.97
CA THR A 3 9.30 -30.73 -27.57
C THR A 3 9.52 -30.54 -26.08
N SER A 4 10.33 -29.55 -25.71
CA SER A 4 10.42 -29.08 -24.34
C SER A 4 9.12 -28.36 -24.01
N GLU A 5 8.28 -28.99 -23.18
CA GLU A 5 7.20 -28.33 -22.48
C GLU A 5 7.82 -27.25 -21.58
N VAL A 6 7.48 -26.01 -21.86
CA VAL A 6 7.73 -24.90 -20.93
C VAL A 6 6.75 -25.08 -19.79
N ASP A 7 7.26 -25.50 -18.66
CA ASP A 7 6.53 -25.57 -17.39
C ASP A 7 6.09 -24.15 -17.03
N SER A 8 4.82 -23.83 -17.28
CA SER A 8 4.16 -22.63 -16.79
C SER A 8 3.86 -22.86 -15.30
N GLY A 9 4.88 -22.64 -14.45
CA GLY A 9 4.71 -22.68 -13.01
C GLY A 9 3.72 -21.60 -12.57
N SER A 10 2.44 -21.97 -12.46
CA SER A 10 1.48 -21.25 -11.66
C SER A 10 1.84 -21.49 -10.19
N GLY A 11 2.84 -20.78 -9.68
CA GLY A 11 3.16 -20.79 -8.26
C GLY A 11 1.94 -20.25 -7.50
N SER A 12 1.20 -21.14 -6.83
CA SER A 12 0.17 -20.66 -5.90
C SER A 12 0.88 -19.95 -4.75
N LEU A 13 0.43 -18.72 -4.44
CA LEU A 13 0.91 -18.01 -3.27
C LEU A 13 0.67 -18.83 -2.00
N ASP A 14 1.55 -18.68 -1.02
CA ASP A 14 1.31 -19.22 0.31
C ASP A 14 0.00 -18.64 0.89
N PRO A 15 -0.70 -19.39 1.75
CA PRO A 15 -1.93 -18.88 2.35
C PRO A 15 -1.65 -17.68 3.26
N PRO A 16 -2.59 -16.71 3.35
CA PRO A 16 -2.49 -15.63 4.31
C PRO A 16 -2.38 -16.15 5.75
N ARG A 17 -1.68 -15.40 6.59
CA ARG A 17 -1.49 -15.74 8.01
C ARG A 17 -1.91 -14.60 8.92
N VAL A 18 -2.42 -14.96 10.10
CA VAL A 18 -2.70 -14.02 11.19
C VAL A 18 -1.53 -14.07 12.16
N GLU A 19 -0.93 -12.92 12.43
CA GLU A 19 0.15 -12.76 13.41
C GLU A 19 -0.34 -11.88 14.56
N GLU A 20 -0.30 -12.37 15.79
CA GLU A 20 -0.52 -11.52 16.96
C GLU A 20 0.75 -10.70 17.21
N VAL A 21 0.72 -9.44 16.76
CA VAL A 21 1.86 -8.51 16.84
C VAL A 21 1.97 -7.81 18.18
N SER A 22 0.90 -7.83 18.97
CA SER A 22 0.84 -7.43 20.38
C SER A 22 -0.45 -7.99 20.96
N GLU A 23 -0.58 -8.07 22.28
CA GLU A 23 -1.78 -8.59 22.95
C GLU A 23 -3.06 -7.95 22.40
N GLY A 24 -3.92 -8.78 21.78
CA GLY A 24 -5.19 -8.38 21.17
C GLY A 24 -5.05 -7.56 19.88
N ILE A 25 -3.85 -7.46 19.29
CA ILE A 25 -3.58 -6.74 18.04
C ILE A 25 -2.98 -7.71 17.04
N TYR A 26 -3.61 -7.82 15.89
CA TYR A 26 -3.29 -8.80 14.87
C TYR A 26 -2.96 -8.13 13.53
N ALA A 27 -1.93 -8.60 12.87
CA ALA A 27 -1.67 -8.34 11.46
C ALA A 27 -2.16 -9.53 10.63
N TYR A 28 -2.84 -9.26 9.54
CA TYR A 28 -3.21 -10.24 8.53
C TYR A 28 -2.30 -10.05 7.34
N ILE A 29 -1.33 -10.92 7.19
CA ILE A 29 -0.27 -10.84 6.19
C ILE A 29 -0.65 -11.70 5.00
N GLN A 30 -0.74 -11.08 3.85
CA GLN A 30 -0.98 -11.77 2.59
C GLN A 30 0.35 -11.91 1.82
N PRO A 31 0.80 -13.13 1.52
CA PRO A 31 1.95 -13.35 0.68
C PRO A 31 1.56 -13.10 -0.80
N ASP A 32 2.44 -12.62 -1.62
CA ASP A 32 3.82 -12.26 -1.35
C ASP A 32 4.01 -10.77 -1.01
N GLY A 33 2.96 -9.96 -1.07
CA GLY A 33 3.02 -8.51 -0.93
C GLY A 33 3.16 -7.77 -2.26
N SER A 34 3.08 -8.48 -3.40
CA SER A 34 3.09 -7.90 -4.74
C SER A 34 1.83 -7.05 -5.03
N TRP A 35 1.65 -6.63 -6.28
CA TRP A 35 0.53 -5.78 -6.68
C TRP A 35 -0.82 -6.28 -6.17
N TYR A 36 -1.59 -5.41 -5.50
CA TYR A 36 -2.91 -5.67 -4.92
C TYR A 36 -2.93 -6.74 -3.81
N ILE A 37 -1.78 -7.12 -3.27
CA ILE A 37 -1.66 -8.08 -2.16
C ILE A 37 -1.18 -7.35 -0.91
N ASN A 38 -2.09 -6.56 -0.34
CA ASN A 38 -1.84 -5.72 0.82
C ASN A 38 -1.92 -6.50 2.14
N ASN A 39 -1.37 -5.92 3.19
CA ASN A 39 -1.63 -6.32 4.55
C ASN A 39 -2.81 -5.55 5.15
N THR A 40 -3.52 -6.20 6.05
CA THR A 40 -4.55 -5.61 6.89
C THR A 40 -4.25 -5.90 8.36
N GLY A 41 -5.06 -5.40 9.26
CA GLY A 41 -4.94 -5.75 10.66
C GLY A 41 -6.22 -5.52 11.42
N PHE A 42 -6.27 -6.03 12.66
CA PHE A 42 -7.43 -5.82 13.51
C PHE A 42 -7.06 -5.82 14.99
N LEU A 43 -7.84 -5.08 15.76
CA LEU A 43 -7.74 -4.98 17.21
C LEU A 43 -9.01 -5.54 17.83
N VAL A 44 -8.85 -6.47 18.77
CA VAL A 44 -9.96 -7.13 19.46
C VAL A 44 -10.20 -6.49 20.81
N GLY A 45 -11.39 -5.92 20.99
CA GLY A 45 -11.86 -5.39 22.26
C GLY A 45 -13.05 -6.18 22.83
N SER A 46 -13.42 -5.89 24.07
CA SER A 46 -14.52 -6.57 24.78
C SER A 46 -15.91 -6.35 24.14
N ARG A 47 -16.05 -5.32 23.29
CA ARG A 47 -17.33 -4.93 22.68
C ARG A 47 -17.32 -4.85 21.17
N GLY A 48 -16.24 -5.25 20.52
CA GLY A 48 -16.11 -5.23 19.06
C GLY A 48 -14.68 -5.16 18.60
N VAL A 49 -14.54 -5.32 17.30
CA VAL A 49 -13.26 -5.29 16.58
C VAL A 49 -13.14 -3.97 15.81
N ILE A 50 -11.94 -3.41 15.79
CA ILE A 50 -11.53 -2.40 14.83
C ILE A 50 -10.70 -3.10 13.77
N SER A 51 -11.07 -2.97 12.49
CA SER A 51 -10.29 -3.40 11.34
C SER A 51 -9.49 -2.23 10.79
N ILE A 52 -8.30 -2.52 10.26
CA ILE A 52 -7.44 -1.58 9.56
C ILE A 52 -7.32 -2.10 8.14
N ASP A 53 -7.82 -1.33 7.18
CA ASP A 53 -7.98 -1.64 5.77
C ASP A 53 -8.84 -2.88 5.46
N SER A 54 -9.25 -2.99 4.22
CA SER A 54 -9.84 -4.17 3.61
C SER A 54 -8.88 -4.76 2.57
N CYS A 55 -9.33 -5.69 1.73
CA CYS A 55 -8.48 -6.27 0.70
C CYS A 55 -8.98 -5.91 -0.71
N SER A 56 -8.17 -6.24 -1.72
CA SER A 56 -8.38 -5.92 -3.13
C SER A 56 -9.61 -6.58 -3.75
N THR A 57 -9.88 -7.84 -3.45
CA THR A 57 -10.94 -8.62 -4.07
C THR A 57 -11.98 -9.10 -3.07
N GLU A 58 -13.17 -9.43 -3.55
CA GLU A 58 -14.21 -10.02 -2.72
C GLU A 58 -13.70 -11.26 -1.98
N ARG A 59 -13.05 -12.18 -2.70
CA ARG A 59 -12.53 -13.43 -2.14
C ARG A 59 -11.52 -13.17 -1.01
N ARG A 60 -10.57 -12.24 -1.21
CA ARG A 60 -9.54 -11.92 -0.20
C ARG A 60 -10.15 -11.25 1.02
N THR A 61 -11.09 -10.33 0.83
CA THR A 61 -11.77 -9.67 1.95
C THR A 61 -12.62 -10.65 2.75
N ARG A 62 -13.34 -11.57 2.10
CA ARG A 62 -14.08 -12.63 2.81
C ARG A 62 -13.15 -13.53 3.61
N ALA A 63 -12.01 -13.93 3.04
CA ALA A 63 -11.01 -14.72 3.76
C ALA A 63 -10.42 -13.98 4.98
N TYR A 64 -10.25 -12.66 4.87
CA TYR A 64 -9.84 -11.81 6.00
C TYR A 64 -10.93 -11.74 7.09
N LEU A 65 -12.19 -11.51 6.72
CA LEU A 65 -13.31 -11.51 7.67
C LEU A 65 -13.47 -12.87 8.36
N ASP A 66 -13.28 -13.96 7.63
CA ASP A 66 -13.25 -15.31 8.20
C ASP A 66 -12.07 -15.49 9.17
N ALA A 67 -10.93 -14.88 8.92
CA ALA A 67 -9.79 -14.92 9.85
C ALA A 67 -10.08 -14.15 11.14
N ILE A 68 -10.75 -13.00 11.07
CA ILE A 68 -11.26 -12.27 12.24
C ILE A 68 -12.24 -13.17 13.01
N ALA A 69 -13.23 -13.76 12.33
CA ALA A 69 -14.25 -14.59 12.96
C ALA A 69 -13.68 -15.86 13.63
N ARG A 70 -12.55 -16.39 13.12
CA ARG A 70 -11.83 -17.49 13.79
C ARG A 70 -11.04 -17.04 15.02
N THR A 71 -10.70 -15.75 15.11
CA THR A 71 -9.94 -15.20 16.23
C THR A 71 -10.85 -14.75 17.38
N THR A 72 -12.05 -14.24 17.07
CA THR A 72 -12.98 -13.70 18.07
C THR A 72 -14.43 -13.75 17.60
N ASP A 73 -15.36 -13.90 18.55
CA ASP A 73 -16.82 -13.79 18.31
C ASP A 73 -17.31 -12.33 18.29
N GLN A 74 -16.43 -11.34 18.51
CA GLN A 74 -16.81 -9.94 18.54
C GLN A 74 -17.03 -9.41 17.11
N PRO A 75 -18.11 -8.65 16.86
CA PRO A 75 -18.37 -8.10 15.54
C PRO A 75 -17.39 -6.96 15.19
N VAL A 76 -17.08 -6.79 13.92
CA VAL A 76 -16.35 -5.62 13.45
C VAL A 76 -17.27 -4.40 13.54
N ARG A 77 -16.86 -3.39 14.32
CA ARG A 77 -17.63 -2.15 14.56
C ARG A 77 -17.09 -0.97 13.77
N THR A 78 -15.82 -1.00 13.46
CA THR A 78 -15.12 0.10 12.78
C THR A 78 -14.13 -0.46 11.79
N LEU A 79 -14.10 0.12 10.60
CA LEU A 79 -13.07 -0.08 9.58
C LEU A 79 -12.34 1.25 9.39
N LEU A 80 -11.02 1.25 9.58
CA LEU A 80 -10.14 2.39 9.34
C LEU A 80 -9.46 2.19 8.00
N ASN A 81 -9.59 3.12 7.04
CA ASN A 81 -8.79 3.06 5.82
C ASN A 81 -7.59 4.00 5.92
N THR A 82 -6.42 3.49 5.57
CA THR A 82 -5.16 4.24 5.56
C THR A 82 -5.09 5.20 4.38
N HIS A 83 -5.51 4.78 3.19
CA HIS A 83 -5.55 5.59 1.98
C HIS A 83 -6.57 5.01 0.97
N HIS A 84 -6.67 5.59 -0.23
CA HIS A 84 -7.78 5.32 -1.16
C HIS A 84 -7.54 4.16 -2.14
N HIS A 85 -6.36 3.57 -2.21
CA HIS A 85 -6.08 2.51 -3.19
C HIS A 85 -6.99 1.29 -3.00
N GLY A 86 -7.26 0.62 -4.13
CA GLY A 86 -8.28 -0.42 -4.17
C GLY A 86 -7.97 -1.65 -3.34
N ASP A 87 -6.72 -2.00 -3.21
CA ASP A 87 -6.28 -3.11 -2.35
C ASP A 87 -6.52 -2.85 -0.85
N HIS A 88 -6.72 -1.60 -0.45
CA HIS A 88 -7.05 -1.21 0.92
C HIS A 88 -8.54 -0.89 1.11
N THR A 89 -9.31 -0.73 0.01
CA THR A 89 -10.67 -0.16 0.11
C THR A 89 -11.75 -0.90 -0.69
N HIS A 90 -11.41 -1.72 -1.69
CA HIS A 90 -12.40 -2.41 -2.52
C HIS A 90 -13.30 -3.34 -1.73
N GLY A 91 -12.80 -3.94 -0.66
CA GLY A 91 -13.57 -4.82 0.21
C GLY A 91 -14.42 -4.13 1.27
N ASN A 92 -14.42 -2.79 1.34
CA ASN A 92 -15.13 -2.02 2.36
C ASN A 92 -16.62 -2.39 2.48
N TYR A 93 -17.28 -2.66 1.38
CA TYR A 93 -18.71 -2.99 1.33
C TYR A 93 -19.07 -4.29 2.07
N LEU A 94 -18.10 -5.17 2.32
CA LEU A 94 -18.31 -6.43 3.04
C LEU A 94 -18.32 -6.28 4.58
N PHE A 95 -17.95 -5.11 5.09
CA PHE A 95 -17.94 -4.80 6.51
C PHE A 95 -19.32 -4.31 6.98
N ASP A 96 -20.32 -5.20 6.86
CA ASP A 96 -21.70 -4.88 7.20
C ASP A 96 -21.86 -4.42 8.66
N GLY A 97 -22.53 -3.29 8.85
CA GLY A 97 -22.75 -2.69 10.17
C GLY A 97 -21.54 -1.97 10.78
N ALA A 98 -20.37 -1.99 10.14
CA ALA A 98 -19.21 -1.24 10.60
C ALA A 98 -19.25 0.23 10.14
N THR A 99 -18.73 1.12 10.99
CA THR A 99 -18.48 2.51 10.60
C THR A 99 -17.14 2.59 9.88
N ILE A 100 -17.16 2.98 8.61
CA ILE A 100 -15.94 3.18 7.81
C ILE A 100 -15.43 4.60 8.06
N VAL A 101 -14.16 4.71 8.47
CA VAL A 101 -13.50 5.96 8.87
C VAL A 101 -12.23 6.15 8.04
N ALA A 102 -12.05 7.34 7.44
CA ALA A 102 -10.82 7.71 6.73
C ALA A 102 -10.64 9.22 6.66
N HIS A 103 -9.48 9.64 6.12
CA HIS A 103 -9.26 11.04 5.78
C HIS A 103 -10.25 11.53 4.72
N GLU A 104 -10.67 12.82 4.79
CA GLU A 104 -11.67 13.36 3.84
C GLU A 104 -11.22 13.25 2.37
N TRP A 105 -9.92 13.36 2.09
CA TRP A 105 -9.38 13.19 0.75
C TRP A 105 -9.35 11.72 0.30
N CYS A 106 -9.18 10.77 1.23
CA CYS A 106 -9.35 9.36 0.92
C CYS A 106 -10.75 9.08 0.37
N ARG A 107 -11.79 9.56 1.06
CA ARG A 107 -13.17 9.47 0.57
C ARG A 107 -13.35 10.10 -0.81
N ARG A 108 -12.79 11.29 -1.03
CA ARG A 108 -12.89 12.01 -2.31
C ARG A 108 -12.25 11.22 -3.44
N GLU A 109 -11.03 10.73 -3.23
CA GLU A 109 -10.28 9.99 -4.25
C GLU A 109 -10.91 8.62 -4.53
N MET A 110 -11.44 7.91 -3.52
CA MET A 110 -12.21 6.68 -3.73
C MET A 110 -13.41 6.90 -4.67
N ILE A 111 -14.15 8.00 -4.47
CA ILE A 111 -15.32 8.33 -5.32
C ILE A 111 -14.86 8.72 -6.72
N ALA A 112 -13.76 9.44 -6.86
CA ALA A 112 -13.23 9.89 -8.14
C ALA A 112 -12.65 8.74 -8.97
N THR A 113 -11.93 7.83 -8.33
CA THR A 113 -11.30 6.67 -8.97
C THR A 113 -12.32 5.58 -9.30
N GLY A 114 -13.31 5.36 -8.41
CA GLY A 114 -14.32 4.32 -8.56
C GLY A 114 -13.77 2.91 -8.36
N LEU A 115 -14.37 1.94 -9.07
CA LEU A 115 -13.99 0.53 -9.04
C LEU A 115 -13.04 0.19 -10.20
N PRO A 116 -12.26 -0.91 -10.11
CA PRO A 116 -11.30 -1.25 -11.14
C PRO A 116 -11.99 -1.51 -12.49
N ALA A 117 -11.42 -0.93 -13.55
CA ALA A 117 -11.81 -1.21 -14.92
C ALA A 117 -10.78 -2.16 -15.55
N ASN A 118 -11.25 -3.08 -16.39
CA ASN A 118 -10.34 -3.94 -17.16
C ASN A 118 -9.74 -3.12 -18.32
N LEU A 119 -8.61 -2.50 -18.07
CA LEU A 119 -7.86 -1.70 -19.05
C LEU A 119 -6.66 -2.45 -19.65
N GLY A 120 -6.50 -3.75 -19.34
CA GLY A 120 -5.36 -4.55 -19.81
C GLY A 120 -4.02 -4.19 -19.14
N VAL A 121 -4.06 -3.43 -18.06
CA VAL A 121 -2.86 -3.07 -17.26
C VAL A 121 -2.34 -4.29 -16.49
N TRP A 122 -3.25 -5.04 -15.91
CA TRP A 122 -2.98 -6.19 -15.05
C TRP A 122 -3.24 -7.50 -15.79
N THR A 123 -2.59 -8.57 -15.35
CA THR A 123 -3.05 -9.93 -15.66
C THR A 123 -4.49 -10.10 -15.20
N ASP A 124 -5.20 -11.10 -15.72
CA ASP A 124 -6.60 -11.31 -15.37
C ASP A 124 -6.79 -11.50 -13.86
N VAL A 125 -7.62 -10.65 -13.25
CA VAL A 125 -7.96 -10.67 -11.82
C VAL A 125 -9.45 -10.91 -11.64
N GLU A 126 -9.80 -11.89 -10.80
CA GLU A 126 -11.18 -12.11 -10.35
C GLU A 126 -11.52 -11.14 -9.21
N TRP A 127 -11.94 -9.93 -9.55
CA TRP A 127 -12.30 -8.91 -8.55
C TRP A 127 -13.50 -9.31 -7.68
N GLY A 128 -14.42 -10.10 -8.20
CA GLY A 128 -15.71 -10.41 -7.56
C GLY A 128 -16.76 -9.33 -7.80
N ALA A 129 -17.85 -9.38 -7.06
CA ALA A 129 -18.97 -8.42 -7.13
C ALA A 129 -18.68 -7.20 -6.26
N LEU A 130 -17.73 -6.35 -6.67
CA LEU A 130 -17.33 -5.18 -5.91
C LEU A 130 -18.42 -4.11 -5.89
N GLU A 131 -18.58 -3.45 -4.73
CA GLU A 131 -19.44 -2.30 -4.54
C GLU A 131 -18.64 -1.15 -3.93
N LEU A 132 -18.82 0.07 -4.43
CA LEU A 132 -18.13 1.23 -3.90
C LEU A 132 -18.73 1.63 -2.54
N ALA A 133 -17.96 1.48 -1.47
CA ALA A 133 -18.35 1.85 -0.11
C ALA A 133 -17.37 2.86 0.50
N PRO A 134 -17.53 4.16 0.17
CA PRO A 134 -16.64 5.19 0.67
C PRO A 134 -16.87 5.45 2.17
N PRO A 135 -15.86 5.94 2.91
CA PRO A 135 -15.93 6.22 4.33
C PRO A 135 -17.16 7.03 4.73
N PHE A 136 -17.87 6.57 5.75
CA PHE A 136 -19.04 7.27 6.30
C PHE A 136 -18.63 8.44 7.20
N LEU A 137 -17.60 8.24 8.04
CA LEU A 137 -17.03 9.25 8.92
C LEU A 137 -15.67 9.70 8.36
N THR A 138 -15.45 11.00 8.27
CA THR A 138 -14.17 11.54 7.81
C THR A 138 -13.57 12.50 8.82
N TYR A 139 -12.24 12.62 8.77
CA TYR A 139 -11.46 13.57 9.57
C TYR A 139 -10.45 14.31 8.68
N ARG A 140 -9.78 15.34 9.22
CA ARG A 140 -8.77 16.14 8.50
C ARG A 140 -7.36 15.91 8.99
N ASP A 141 -7.15 15.94 10.29
CA ASP A 141 -5.81 15.80 10.87
C ASP A 141 -5.64 14.43 11.54
N GLU A 142 -6.45 14.16 12.55
CA GLU A 142 -6.46 12.90 13.27
C GLU A 142 -7.82 12.57 13.88
N VAL A 143 -8.04 11.30 14.14
CA VAL A 143 -9.12 10.79 14.98
C VAL A 143 -8.58 9.71 15.90
N THR A 144 -8.97 9.77 17.18
CA THR A 144 -8.66 8.72 18.15
C THR A 144 -9.86 7.81 18.29
N VAL A 145 -9.63 6.52 18.14
CA VAL A 145 -10.58 5.45 18.45
C VAL A 145 -10.05 4.64 19.63
N TRP A 146 -10.95 4.01 20.38
CA TRP A 146 -10.58 3.27 21.57
C TRP A 146 -11.03 1.81 21.47
N VAL A 147 -10.11 0.89 21.74
CA VAL A 147 -10.38 -0.52 21.95
C VAL A 147 -10.24 -0.76 23.45
N ASP A 148 -11.36 -0.83 24.18
CA ASP A 148 -11.39 -0.77 25.63
C ASP A 148 -10.60 0.44 26.17
N ASN A 149 -9.46 0.22 26.82
CA ASN A 149 -8.57 1.28 27.31
C ASN A 149 -7.35 1.54 26.40
N LEU A 150 -7.28 0.85 25.26
CA LEU A 150 -6.17 1.02 24.32
C LEU A 150 -6.47 2.16 23.34
N ARG A 151 -5.61 3.15 23.34
CA ARG A 151 -5.68 4.29 22.41
C ARG A 151 -5.13 3.90 21.04
N CYS A 152 -5.91 4.14 20.01
CA CYS A 152 -5.56 3.92 18.62
C CYS A 152 -5.79 5.21 17.85
N GLU A 153 -4.74 5.73 17.20
CA GLU A 153 -4.73 7.04 16.54
C GLU A 153 -4.63 6.85 15.04
N LEU A 154 -5.69 7.24 14.30
CA LEU A 154 -5.65 7.34 12.85
C LEU A 154 -5.26 8.77 12.50
N ARG A 155 -4.05 8.96 11.95
CA ARG A 155 -3.44 10.27 11.68
C ARG A 155 -3.12 10.44 10.22
N HIS A 156 -3.56 11.54 9.61
CA HIS A 156 -3.07 11.96 8.31
C HIS A 156 -1.63 12.44 8.40
N VAL A 157 -0.80 12.10 7.43
CA VAL A 157 0.65 12.41 7.49
C VAL A 157 1.00 13.85 7.07
N GLY A 158 0.01 14.65 6.66
CA GLY A 158 0.13 16.09 6.43
C GLY A 158 0.75 16.49 5.09
N SER A 159 1.26 15.55 4.30
CA SER A 159 1.90 15.80 3.01
C SER A 159 1.66 14.64 2.05
N PRO A 160 1.59 14.87 0.74
CA PRO A 160 1.60 13.78 -0.24
C PRO A 160 2.86 12.92 -0.08
N ALA A 161 2.68 11.59 -0.01
CA ALA A 161 3.76 10.63 0.14
C ALA A 161 3.57 9.44 -0.81
N HIS A 162 2.92 8.35 -0.41
CA HIS A 162 2.50 7.28 -1.32
C HIS A 162 1.33 7.75 -2.21
N THR A 163 0.38 8.44 -1.59
CA THR A 163 -0.73 9.15 -2.24
C THR A 163 -0.82 10.60 -1.75
N THR A 164 -1.94 11.27 -2.01
CA THR A 164 -2.25 12.60 -1.45
C THR A 164 -3.04 12.54 -0.15
N ASN A 165 -3.38 11.33 0.36
CA ASN A 165 -4.33 11.16 1.46
C ASN A 165 -3.90 10.10 2.49
N ASP A 166 -2.62 9.82 2.56
CA ASP A 166 -2.07 8.79 3.43
C ASP A 166 -2.28 9.09 4.91
N SER A 167 -2.71 8.07 5.62
CA SER A 167 -2.84 8.05 7.07
C SER A 167 -2.17 6.82 7.65
N ILE A 168 -1.71 6.95 8.87
CA ILE A 168 -1.15 5.86 9.67
C ILE A 168 -2.10 5.51 10.80
N VAL A 169 -2.03 4.26 11.26
CA VAL A 169 -2.67 3.86 12.51
C VAL A 169 -1.58 3.61 13.55
N TRP A 170 -1.50 4.52 14.52
CA TRP A 170 -0.50 4.49 15.58
C TRP A 170 -1.12 4.05 16.91
N ILE A 171 -0.45 3.10 17.58
CA ILE A 171 -0.88 2.55 18.87
C ILE A 171 0.22 2.84 19.89
N PRO A 172 0.23 4.05 20.51
CA PRO A 172 1.34 4.50 21.33
C PRO A 172 1.62 3.61 22.54
N GLY A 173 0.58 3.05 23.17
CA GLY A 173 0.70 2.15 24.30
C GLY A 173 1.39 0.81 23.98
N ARG A 174 1.65 0.51 22.70
CA ARG A 174 2.33 -0.69 22.22
C ARG A 174 3.56 -0.39 21.36
N SER A 175 3.87 0.87 21.09
CA SER A 175 4.88 1.29 20.10
C SER A 175 4.71 0.54 18.78
N LEU A 176 3.45 0.43 18.31
CA LEU A 176 3.06 -0.36 17.15
C LEU A 176 2.42 0.56 16.09
N LEU A 177 2.89 0.41 14.86
CA LEU A 177 2.48 1.20 13.70
C LEU A 177 1.93 0.30 12.61
N PHE A 178 0.73 0.61 12.10
CA PHE A 178 0.29 0.20 10.77
C PHE A 178 0.53 1.40 9.84
N SER A 179 1.42 1.24 8.89
CA SER A 179 1.89 2.36 8.07
C SER A 179 1.09 2.59 6.80
N GLY A 180 0.18 1.66 6.44
CA GLY A 180 -0.28 1.63 5.05
C GLY A 180 0.92 1.59 4.10
N ASP A 181 0.74 2.09 2.91
CA ASP A 181 1.73 2.03 1.83
C ASP A 181 2.83 3.12 1.92
N LEU A 182 2.96 3.75 3.09
CA LEU A 182 4.16 4.53 3.38
C LEU A 182 5.40 3.64 3.51
N LEU A 183 5.20 2.36 3.87
CA LEU A 183 6.25 1.37 4.00
C LEU A 183 5.90 0.07 3.27
N PHE A 184 6.90 -0.48 2.59
CA PHE A 184 6.91 -1.76 1.90
C PHE A 184 8.07 -2.58 2.43
N ASN A 185 7.87 -3.87 2.63
CA ASN A 185 8.92 -4.79 3.07
C ASN A 185 9.07 -5.92 2.04
N ASP A 186 10.29 -6.16 1.54
CA ASP A 186 10.60 -7.09 0.45
C ASP A 186 9.91 -6.78 -0.90
N CYS A 187 9.23 -5.64 -1.00
CA CYS A 187 8.55 -5.18 -2.21
C CYS A 187 9.02 -3.77 -2.58
N THR A 188 9.04 -3.48 -3.86
CA THR A 188 9.41 -2.15 -4.37
C THR A 188 8.40 -1.10 -3.89
N PRO A 189 8.81 -0.06 -3.14
CA PRO A 189 7.92 1.05 -2.79
C PRO A 189 7.33 1.73 -4.03
N PHE A 190 6.12 2.27 -3.91
CA PHE A 190 5.44 2.92 -5.03
C PHE A 190 4.89 4.28 -4.62
N VAL A 191 5.19 5.34 -5.36
CA VAL A 191 4.83 6.72 -5.02
C VAL A 191 4.34 7.55 -6.23
N LEU A 192 3.97 6.89 -7.33
CA LEU A 192 3.54 7.55 -8.57
C LEU A 192 2.41 8.57 -8.33
N MET A 193 1.42 8.23 -7.50
CA MET A 193 0.26 9.07 -7.22
C MET A 193 0.47 10.03 -6.02
N GLY A 194 1.65 9.99 -5.43
CA GLY A 194 2.04 10.80 -4.29
C GLY A 194 3.20 11.75 -4.60
N SER A 195 4.32 11.58 -3.87
CA SER A 195 5.52 12.40 -3.98
C SER A 195 6.74 11.64 -3.49
N VAL A 196 7.84 11.65 -4.26
CA VAL A 196 9.12 11.08 -3.81
C VAL A 196 9.71 11.92 -2.69
N THR A 197 9.78 13.24 -2.88
CA THR A 197 10.34 14.16 -1.88
C THR A 197 9.47 14.25 -0.63
N GLY A 198 8.14 14.25 -0.81
CA GLY A 198 7.20 14.23 0.29
C GLY A 198 7.23 12.94 1.10
N ALA A 199 7.36 11.77 0.44
CA ALA A 199 7.53 10.49 1.13
C ALA A 199 8.82 10.47 1.98
N ILE A 200 9.94 10.96 1.45
CA ILE A 200 11.19 11.09 2.21
C ILE A 200 10.97 11.97 3.45
N ASP A 201 10.31 13.12 3.29
CA ASP A 201 10.02 14.04 4.41
C ASP A 201 9.12 13.37 5.47
N VAL A 202 8.01 12.75 5.05
CA VAL A 202 7.07 12.05 5.94
C VAL A 202 7.77 10.93 6.72
N LEU A 203 8.60 10.12 6.07
CA LEU A 203 9.35 9.05 6.75
C LEU A 203 10.30 9.62 7.82
N GLN A 204 10.96 10.74 7.54
CA GLN A 204 11.92 11.35 8.44
C GLN A 204 11.27 12.16 9.58
N THR A 205 10.19 12.90 9.28
CA THR A 205 9.62 13.89 10.20
C THR A 205 8.37 13.39 10.93
N VAL A 206 7.67 12.41 10.35
CA VAL A 206 6.43 11.85 10.94
C VAL A 206 6.66 10.44 11.48
N LEU A 207 7.16 9.48 10.66
CA LEU A 207 7.24 8.08 11.07
C LEU A 207 8.41 7.82 12.02
N LYS A 208 9.61 8.29 11.67
CA LYS A 208 10.82 8.04 12.48
C LYS A 208 10.69 8.54 13.92
N PRO A 209 10.10 9.74 14.20
CA PRO A 209 9.90 10.22 15.57
C PRO A 209 8.91 9.44 16.42
N LEU A 210 8.06 8.56 15.83
CA LEU A 210 7.16 7.70 16.60
C LEU A 210 7.90 6.64 17.42
N ASP A 211 9.15 6.32 17.04
CA ASP A 211 9.97 5.25 17.67
C ASP A 211 9.19 3.91 17.74
N ALA A 212 8.53 3.56 16.63
CA ALA A 212 7.75 2.34 16.51
C ALA A 212 8.67 1.12 16.59
N ARG A 213 8.37 0.18 17.49
CA ARG A 213 9.14 -1.06 17.64
C ARG A 213 8.65 -2.15 16.70
N THR A 214 7.36 -2.18 16.46
CA THR A 214 6.69 -3.12 15.52
C THR A 214 6.00 -2.32 14.46
N ILE A 215 6.25 -2.66 13.20
CA ILE A 215 5.67 -2.00 12.03
C ILE A 215 5.00 -3.04 11.16
N VAL A 216 3.71 -2.86 10.91
CA VAL A 216 2.95 -3.58 9.90
C VAL A 216 2.92 -2.70 8.67
N PRO A 217 3.69 -3.03 7.61
CA PRO A 217 3.69 -2.27 6.36
C PRO A 217 2.42 -2.56 5.55
N GLY A 218 2.15 -1.74 4.55
CA GLY A 218 1.05 -2.00 3.63
C GLY A 218 1.25 -3.28 2.82
N HIS A 219 2.50 -3.63 2.52
CA HIS A 219 2.86 -4.83 1.77
C HIS A 219 4.09 -5.51 2.38
N GLY A 220 4.10 -6.84 2.33
CA GLY A 220 5.23 -7.67 2.77
C GLY A 220 5.24 -7.98 4.28
N PRO A 221 6.31 -8.59 4.82
CA PRO A 221 6.36 -9.05 6.19
C PRO A 221 6.30 -7.95 7.25
N VAL A 222 5.83 -8.27 8.46
CA VAL A 222 5.97 -7.39 9.63
C VAL A 222 7.45 -7.10 9.87
N GLY A 223 7.76 -5.84 10.19
CA GLY A 223 9.14 -5.39 10.40
C GLY A 223 9.32 -4.57 11.68
N GLY A 224 10.52 -4.07 11.85
CA GLY A 224 10.93 -3.16 12.91
C GLY A 224 11.33 -1.77 12.36
N PRO A 225 11.92 -0.92 13.20
CA PRO A 225 12.26 0.47 12.83
C PRO A 225 13.23 0.58 11.64
N GLY A 226 14.06 -0.44 11.38
CA GLY A 226 14.97 -0.47 10.23
C GLY A 226 14.26 -0.37 8.88
N LEU A 227 13.00 -0.83 8.79
CA LEU A 227 12.20 -0.74 7.56
C LEU A 227 12.05 0.71 7.06
N ILE A 228 11.98 1.68 7.97
CA ILE A 228 11.92 3.10 7.59
C ILE A 228 13.21 3.52 6.86
N ASP A 229 14.38 3.08 7.35
CA ASP A 229 15.65 3.40 6.73
C ASP A 229 15.85 2.69 5.39
N ASP A 230 15.31 1.48 5.21
CA ASP A 230 15.35 0.74 3.95
C ASP A 230 14.51 1.42 2.86
N VAL A 231 13.28 1.83 3.19
CA VAL A 231 12.43 2.57 2.25
C VAL A 231 13.01 3.96 1.95
N LEU A 232 13.56 4.67 2.94
CA LEU A 232 14.28 5.93 2.73
C LEU A 232 15.45 5.76 1.76
N ALA A 233 16.21 4.69 1.89
CA ALA A 233 17.34 4.43 1.00
C ALA A 233 16.87 4.17 -0.43
N TYR A 234 15.77 3.43 -0.62
CA TYR A 234 15.18 3.21 -1.94
C TYR A 234 14.68 4.53 -2.56
N LEU A 235 13.94 5.35 -1.82
CA LEU A 235 13.41 6.63 -2.35
C LEU A 235 14.54 7.60 -2.72
N ARG A 236 15.64 7.62 -1.96
CA ARG A 236 16.83 8.40 -2.32
C ARG A 236 17.52 7.87 -3.57
N PHE A 237 17.59 6.55 -3.72
CA PHE A 237 18.08 5.92 -4.94
C PHE A 237 17.23 6.34 -6.15
N VAL A 238 15.90 6.32 -6.05
CA VAL A 238 15.00 6.82 -7.11
C VAL A 238 15.30 8.28 -7.46
N LEU A 239 15.46 9.14 -6.45
CA LEU A 239 15.73 10.57 -6.66
C LEU A 239 17.08 10.78 -7.39
N THR A 240 18.14 10.11 -6.93
CA THR A 240 19.46 10.17 -7.58
C THR A 240 19.41 9.66 -9.01
N THR A 241 18.73 8.53 -9.26
CA THR A 241 18.54 7.98 -10.62
C THR A 241 17.79 8.97 -11.52
N ALA A 242 16.80 9.68 -10.99
CA ALA A 242 16.08 10.71 -11.73
C ALA A 242 16.96 11.93 -12.06
N GLU A 243 17.76 12.41 -11.12
CA GLU A 243 18.70 13.52 -11.31
C GLU A 243 19.74 13.19 -12.40
N GLU A 244 20.34 12.00 -12.32
CA GLU A 244 21.32 11.51 -13.31
C GLU A 244 20.69 11.31 -14.67
N GLY A 245 19.47 10.73 -14.72
CA GLY A 245 18.72 10.54 -15.96
C GLY A 245 18.38 11.84 -16.66
N LEU A 246 17.89 12.85 -15.90
CA LEU A 246 17.63 14.20 -16.44
C LEU A 246 18.90 14.85 -16.96
N ALA A 247 20.01 14.78 -16.23
CA ALA A 247 21.29 15.33 -16.66
C ALA A 247 21.81 14.66 -17.95
N ALA A 248 21.52 13.36 -18.14
CA ALA A 248 21.85 12.60 -19.34
C ALA A 248 20.84 12.74 -20.49
N GLY A 249 19.73 13.47 -20.29
CA GLY A 249 18.66 13.63 -21.27
C GLY A 249 17.85 12.36 -21.54
N LEU A 250 17.81 11.45 -20.57
CA LEU A 250 17.04 10.20 -20.65
C LEU A 250 15.57 10.42 -20.28
N SER A 251 14.67 9.62 -20.88
CA SER A 251 13.29 9.52 -20.39
C SER A 251 13.24 8.72 -19.08
N PRO A 252 12.13 8.79 -18.28
CA PRO A 252 11.97 7.97 -17.09
C PRO A 252 12.18 6.48 -17.35
N LEU A 253 11.60 5.95 -18.44
CA LEU A 253 11.79 4.56 -18.86
C LEU A 253 13.24 4.24 -19.17
N ALA A 254 13.93 5.10 -19.96
CA ALA A 254 15.32 4.88 -20.32
C ALA A 254 16.24 4.96 -19.08
N ALA A 255 15.96 5.85 -18.13
CA ALA A 255 16.67 5.93 -16.87
C ALA A 255 16.46 4.66 -16.01
N ALA A 256 15.22 4.15 -15.93
CA ALA A 256 14.92 2.89 -15.24
C ALA A 256 15.68 1.71 -15.87
N GLN A 257 15.71 1.61 -17.19
CA GLN A 257 16.40 0.53 -17.92
C GLN A 257 17.93 0.59 -17.79
N ALA A 258 18.49 1.77 -17.57
CA ALA A 258 19.93 1.98 -17.38
C ALA A 258 20.39 1.86 -15.93
N ALA A 259 19.44 1.90 -14.97
CA ALA A 259 19.75 1.88 -13.55
C ALA A 259 20.30 0.52 -13.08
N ASP A 260 21.40 0.56 -12.34
CA ASP A 260 21.84 -0.59 -11.54
C ASP A 260 21.06 -0.61 -10.22
N LEU A 261 20.11 -1.53 -10.10
CA LEU A 261 19.27 -1.67 -8.91
C LEU A 261 20.07 -2.11 -7.65
N GLY A 262 21.27 -2.70 -7.84
CA GLY A 262 22.12 -3.10 -6.72
C GLY A 262 21.35 -3.95 -5.70
N ARG A 263 21.33 -3.50 -4.44
CA ARG A 263 20.60 -4.18 -3.35
C ARG A 263 19.07 -4.19 -3.48
N PHE A 264 18.51 -3.46 -4.41
CA PHE A 264 17.06 -3.39 -4.64
C PHE A 264 16.61 -4.32 -5.78
N ALA A 265 17.52 -5.08 -6.39
CA ALA A 265 17.22 -5.94 -7.54
C ALA A 265 16.29 -7.11 -7.20
N ASP A 266 16.28 -7.55 -5.94
CA ASP A 266 15.47 -8.67 -5.47
C ASP A 266 14.09 -8.25 -4.93
N LEU A 267 13.79 -6.94 -4.92
CA LEU A 267 12.46 -6.45 -4.51
C LEU A 267 11.40 -6.84 -5.55
N LEU A 268 10.24 -7.32 -5.08
CA LEU A 268 9.10 -7.64 -5.94
C LEU A 268 8.61 -6.40 -6.70
N ASP A 269 8.03 -6.63 -7.89
CA ASP A 269 7.42 -5.61 -8.74
C ASP A 269 8.41 -4.49 -9.11
N SER A 270 9.58 -4.87 -9.61
CA SER A 270 10.67 -3.93 -9.93
C SER A 270 10.27 -2.86 -10.95
N GLU A 271 9.26 -3.09 -11.79
CA GLU A 271 8.72 -2.10 -12.73
C GLU A 271 8.11 -0.86 -12.06
N ARG A 272 7.82 -0.92 -10.76
CA ARG A 272 7.38 0.25 -9.96
C ARG A 272 8.41 1.39 -10.01
N ILE A 273 9.70 1.09 -10.24
CA ILE A 273 10.73 2.12 -10.41
C ILE A 273 10.39 3.10 -11.53
N VAL A 274 9.81 2.62 -12.64
CA VAL A 274 9.44 3.49 -13.76
C VAL A 274 8.41 4.52 -13.34
N GLY A 275 7.35 4.09 -12.67
CA GLY A 275 6.34 5.00 -12.11
C GLY A 275 6.93 5.99 -11.12
N ASN A 276 7.81 5.53 -10.24
CA ASN A 276 8.51 6.38 -9.27
C ASN A 276 9.41 7.42 -9.98
N LEU A 277 10.07 7.05 -11.07
CA LEU A 277 10.87 7.98 -11.87
C LEU A 277 10.00 9.00 -12.61
N HIS A 278 8.82 8.63 -13.15
CA HIS A 278 7.88 9.61 -13.69
C HIS A 278 7.50 10.66 -12.64
N ARG A 279 7.27 10.24 -11.41
CA ARG A 279 6.99 11.15 -10.28
C ARG A 279 8.19 12.02 -9.96
N ALA A 280 9.38 11.44 -9.79
CA ALA A 280 10.60 12.19 -9.49
C ALA A 280 10.95 13.21 -10.58
N TYR A 281 10.83 12.84 -11.85
CA TYR A 281 11.06 13.75 -12.99
C TYR A 281 10.08 14.93 -12.97
N ALA A 282 8.79 14.68 -12.67
CA ALA A 282 7.82 15.77 -12.55
C ALA A 282 8.22 16.75 -11.45
N GLU A 283 8.59 16.25 -10.26
CA GLU A 283 9.02 17.09 -9.13
C GLU A 283 10.32 17.87 -9.43
N LEU A 284 11.34 17.22 -10.01
CA LEU A 284 12.60 17.88 -10.40
C LEU A 284 12.40 18.93 -11.49
N ASN A 285 11.37 18.80 -12.32
CA ASN A 285 10.94 19.80 -13.30
C ASN A 285 10.00 20.87 -12.71
N GLY A 286 9.81 20.91 -11.38
CA GLY A 286 9.09 21.96 -10.68
C GLY A 286 7.61 21.69 -10.40
N ALA A 287 7.12 20.47 -10.62
CA ALA A 287 5.79 20.09 -10.16
C ALA A 287 5.73 20.05 -8.62
N ALA A 288 4.64 20.55 -8.05
CA ALA A 288 4.44 20.43 -6.60
C ALA A 288 4.24 18.97 -6.18
N PRO A 289 4.61 18.58 -4.93
CA PRO A 289 4.28 17.28 -4.38
C PRO A 289 2.80 16.94 -4.56
N GLY A 290 2.49 15.73 -5.03
CA GLY A 290 1.11 15.29 -5.28
C GLY A 290 0.43 15.91 -6.50
N ALA A 291 1.12 16.77 -7.28
CA ALA A 291 0.55 17.28 -8.53
C ALA A 291 0.22 16.15 -9.51
N PRO A 292 -0.84 16.26 -10.32
CA PRO A 292 -1.18 15.25 -11.31
C PRO A 292 0.00 14.94 -12.25
N VAL A 293 0.19 13.66 -12.58
CA VAL A 293 1.12 13.17 -13.60
C VAL A 293 0.34 12.43 -14.69
N ASP A 294 0.94 12.25 -15.85
CA ASP A 294 0.37 11.43 -16.92
C ASP A 294 0.44 9.94 -16.52
N LEU A 295 -0.62 9.47 -15.85
CA LEU A 295 -0.72 8.08 -15.38
C LEU A 295 -0.71 7.08 -16.53
N LEU A 296 -1.32 7.42 -17.69
CA LEU A 296 -1.36 6.51 -18.83
C LEU A 296 0.03 6.32 -19.42
N ALA A 297 0.80 7.41 -19.55
CA ALA A 297 2.18 7.34 -20.00
C ALA A 297 3.05 6.54 -19.02
N ALA A 298 2.93 6.79 -17.72
CA ALA A 298 3.70 6.09 -16.70
C ALA A 298 3.40 4.58 -16.68
N ILE A 299 2.11 4.20 -16.72
CA ILE A 299 1.69 2.79 -16.77
C ILE A 299 2.14 2.13 -18.08
N GLY A 300 2.04 2.81 -19.23
CA GLY A 300 2.53 2.32 -20.50
C GLY A 300 4.03 2.03 -20.48
N ASP A 301 4.81 2.90 -19.85
CA ASP A 301 6.24 2.71 -19.65
C ASP A 301 6.56 1.56 -18.68
N MET A 302 5.78 1.38 -17.61
CA MET A 302 5.89 0.24 -16.69
C MET A 302 5.64 -1.08 -17.44
N ILE A 303 4.59 -1.16 -18.27
CA ILE A 303 4.29 -2.32 -19.11
C ILE A 303 5.45 -2.56 -20.09
N THR A 304 6.01 -1.51 -20.70
CA THR A 304 7.17 -1.61 -21.61
C THR A 304 8.40 -2.15 -20.88
N PHE A 305 8.67 -1.67 -19.66
CA PHE A 305 9.74 -2.18 -18.80
C PHE A 305 9.55 -3.67 -18.46
N ASN A 306 8.31 -4.09 -18.25
CA ASN A 306 7.91 -5.50 -18.05
C ASN A 306 7.91 -6.34 -19.34
N GLY A 307 8.60 -5.90 -20.38
CA GLY A 307 8.72 -6.62 -21.65
C GLY A 307 7.46 -6.58 -22.51
N GLY A 308 6.63 -5.55 -22.39
CA GLY A 308 5.39 -5.34 -23.14
C GLY A 308 4.23 -6.23 -22.68
N ARG A 309 4.36 -6.88 -21.53
CA ARG A 309 3.32 -7.74 -20.93
C ARG A 309 2.56 -6.98 -19.85
N PRO A 310 1.26 -7.29 -19.64
CA PRO A 310 0.52 -6.79 -18.48
C PRO A 310 1.31 -7.01 -17.18
N LEU A 311 1.14 -6.12 -16.23
CA LEU A 311 1.76 -6.24 -14.90
C LEU A 311 1.14 -7.45 -14.18
N THR A 312 1.97 -8.22 -13.49
CA THR A 312 1.50 -9.41 -12.78
C THR A 312 0.71 -9.00 -11.55
N CYS A 313 -0.54 -9.40 -11.48
CA CYS A 313 -1.40 -9.24 -10.31
C CYS A 313 -1.94 -10.61 -9.91
N LEU A 314 -1.64 -11.04 -8.69
CA LEU A 314 -2.03 -12.36 -8.14
C LEU A 314 -3.19 -12.25 -7.12
N ALA A 315 -3.92 -11.14 -7.12
CA ALA A 315 -4.99 -10.85 -6.17
C ALA A 315 -6.22 -11.78 -6.27
#